data_4cdbbb7844532599f8476b1f730e8811
#
_entry.id   4cdbbb7844532599f8476b1f730e8811
#
_cell.length_a   1.000
_cell.length_b   1.000
_cell.length_c   1.000
_cell.angle_alpha   90.00
_cell.angle_beta   90.00
_cell.angle_gamma   90.00
#
_symmetry.space_group_name_H-M   'P 1'
#
loop_
_entity.id
_entity.type
_entity.pdbx_description
1 polymer ?
#
loop_
_entity_poly.entity_id
_entity_poly.type
_entity_poly.pdbx_seq_one_letter_code
_entity_poly.pdbx_strand_id
1 'polypeptide(L)'
;MGQGVRSVVRALASGVVARLNSEAVRIHEEERRKLSLALHDDIAQILGNLVLMMDACLAIAPADAGRLRRYLEDARETAKEGFRRVHHFSLDLRPPMLDDLGLVPTLVWYADRFSAEDGTPVDLAMPQPLPALGAEQETALFRIVQAALDNVQRHARARRVGITLEPRPGHLYLAIVDDGVGFDLPPVERQVAAGVHLGLAAMRYRAALLRGTMRVTSAPGEGTSIVVEIPLNLDQTRISGPT
;
A
#
# COMPACT_ATOMS: atom_id res chain seq x y z
N MET A 1 -6.52 7.59 -47.85
CA MET A 1 -5.97 8.62 -46.88
C MET A 1 -6.63 8.60 -45.48
N GLY A 2 -7.78 7.97 -45.23
CA GLY A 2 -8.47 8.08 -43.95
C GLY A 2 -8.01 7.21 -42.78
N GLN A 3 -7.34 6.06 -43.05
CA GLN A 3 -6.94 5.13 -41.96
C GLN A 3 -5.69 5.60 -41.20
N GLY A 4 -4.71 6.19 -41.87
CA GLY A 4 -3.48 6.70 -41.23
C GLY A 4 -3.74 7.88 -40.29
N VAL A 5 -4.62 8.81 -40.66
CA VAL A 5 -4.97 9.97 -39.82
C VAL A 5 -5.72 9.53 -38.55
N ARG A 6 -6.64 8.55 -38.65
CA ARG A 6 -7.35 8.00 -37.50
C ARG A 6 -6.42 7.25 -36.54
N SER A 7 -5.41 6.55 -37.03
CA SER A 7 -4.41 5.87 -36.21
C SER A 7 -3.53 6.86 -35.43
N VAL A 8 -3.09 7.94 -36.10
CA VAL A 8 -2.26 8.99 -35.45
C VAL A 8 -3.07 9.76 -34.39
N VAL A 9 -4.32 10.13 -34.71
CA VAL A 9 -5.20 10.82 -33.73
C VAL A 9 -5.48 9.92 -32.53
N ARG A 10 -5.69 8.62 -32.74
CA ARG A 10 -5.91 7.66 -31.64
C ARG A 10 -4.65 7.47 -30.77
N ALA A 11 -3.47 7.41 -31.38
CA ALA A 11 -2.20 7.33 -30.66
C ALA A 11 -1.91 8.62 -29.84
N LEU A 12 -2.16 9.78 -30.41
CA LEU A 12 -2.02 11.07 -29.71
C LEU A 12 -3.04 11.19 -28.57
N ALA A 13 -4.30 10.82 -28.78
CA ALA A 13 -5.32 10.84 -27.74
C ALA A 13 -4.97 9.87 -26.60
N SER A 14 -4.48 8.67 -26.91
CA SER A 14 -4.03 7.69 -25.91
C SER A 14 -2.83 8.22 -25.11
N GLY A 15 -1.89 8.90 -25.77
CA GLY A 15 -0.73 9.51 -25.10
C GLY A 15 -1.10 10.68 -24.18
N VAL A 16 -2.08 11.51 -24.58
CA VAL A 16 -2.60 12.59 -23.74
C VAL A 16 -3.36 12.05 -22.55
N VAL A 17 -4.24 11.06 -22.74
CA VAL A 17 -4.98 10.41 -21.65
C VAL A 17 -4.03 9.73 -20.66
N ALA A 18 -2.99 9.06 -21.15
CA ALA A 18 -1.97 8.45 -20.30
C ALA A 18 -1.22 9.50 -19.46
N ARG A 19 -0.86 10.65 -20.04
CA ARG A 19 -0.21 11.75 -19.30
C ARG A 19 -1.14 12.39 -18.26
N LEU A 20 -2.39 12.64 -18.60
CA LEU A 20 -3.37 13.18 -17.66
C LEU A 20 -3.63 12.22 -16.51
N ASN A 21 -3.70 10.93 -16.77
CA ASN A 21 -3.84 9.93 -15.73
C ASN A 21 -2.59 9.86 -14.83
N SER A 22 -1.37 10.00 -15.40
CA SER A 22 -0.14 10.01 -14.60
C SER A 22 -0.06 11.23 -13.69
N GLU A 23 -0.41 12.39 -14.20
CA GLU A 23 -0.46 13.63 -13.41
C GLU A 23 -1.52 13.54 -12.30
N ALA A 24 -2.70 13.04 -12.59
CA ALA A 24 -3.77 12.86 -11.62
C ALA A 24 -3.37 11.88 -10.49
N VAL A 25 -2.70 10.77 -10.83
CA VAL A 25 -2.20 9.83 -9.81
C VAL A 25 -1.11 10.47 -8.96
N ARG A 26 -0.17 11.21 -9.56
CA ARG A 26 0.88 11.92 -8.82
C ARG A 26 0.31 12.96 -7.85
N ILE A 27 -0.63 13.78 -8.30
CA ILE A 27 -1.31 14.75 -7.45
C ILE A 27 -2.04 14.05 -6.31
N HIS A 28 -2.75 12.97 -6.60
CA HIS A 28 -3.50 12.21 -5.59
C HIS A 28 -2.59 11.56 -4.54
N GLU A 29 -1.43 11.01 -4.95
CA GLU A 29 -0.45 10.46 -4.00
C GLU A 29 0.20 11.57 -3.14
N GLU A 30 0.47 12.74 -3.72
CA GLU A 30 1.00 13.88 -2.96
C GLU A 30 -0.03 14.44 -1.96
N GLU A 31 -1.30 14.52 -2.33
CA GLU A 31 -2.40 14.88 -1.41
C GLU A 31 -2.53 13.85 -0.28
N ARG A 32 -2.50 12.56 -0.60
CA ARG A 32 -2.51 11.48 0.40
C ARG A 32 -1.34 11.58 1.37
N ARG A 33 -0.15 11.89 0.85
CA ARG A 33 1.03 12.09 1.69
C ARG A 33 0.85 13.25 2.65
N LYS A 34 0.40 14.41 2.17
CA LYS A 34 0.16 15.58 3.01
C LYS A 34 -0.88 15.31 4.09
N LEU A 35 -1.98 14.66 3.71
CA LEU A 35 -3.03 14.28 4.66
C LEU A 35 -2.53 13.28 5.70
N SER A 36 -1.74 12.28 5.27
CA SER A 36 -1.16 11.29 6.19
C SER A 36 -0.26 11.95 7.22
N LEU A 37 0.66 12.83 6.79
CA LEU A 37 1.55 13.56 7.68
C LEU A 37 0.78 14.46 8.64
N ALA A 38 -0.18 15.25 8.15
CA ALA A 38 -1.00 16.11 8.99
C ALA A 38 -1.80 15.32 10.04
N LEU A 39 -2.38 14.17 9.67
CA LEU A 39 -3.09 13.31 10.61
C LEU A 39 -2.15 12.70 11.65
N HIS A 40 -0.95 12.28 11.23
CA HIS A 40 0.03 11.67 12.14
C HIS A 40 0.62 12.70 13.10
N ASP A 41 1.10 13.83 12.59
CA ASP A 41 1.84 14.81 13.39
C ASP A 41 0.91 15.62 14.30
N ASP A 42 -0.25 16.07 13.79
CA ASP A 42 -1.13 16.94 14.55
C ASP A 42 -2.09 16.15 15.46
N ILE A 43 -2.89 15.25 14.89
CA ILE A 43 -3.99 14.63 15.63
C ILE A 43 -3.49 13.46 16.48
N ALA A 44 -2.63 12.60 15.95
CA ALA A 44 -2.10 11.47 16.70
C ALA A 44 -1.26 11.96 17.90
N GLN A 45 -0.45 13.01 17.70
CA GLN A 45 0.34 13.60 18.79
C GLN A 45 -0.54 14.22 19.88
N ILE A 46 -1.62 14.95 19.51
CA ILE A 46 -2.57 15.50 20.48
C ILE A 46 -3.21 14.39 21.30
N LEU A 47 -3.69 13.33 20.66
CA LEU A 47 -4.32 12.20 21.33
C LEU A 47 -3.33 11.42 22.21
N GLY A 48 -2.10 11.25 21.76
CA GLY A 48 -1.01 10.64 22.55
C GLY A 48 -0.71 11.43 23.81
N ASN A 49 -0.56 12.76 23.69
CA ASN A 49 -0.38 13.64 24.84
C ASN A 49 -1.57 13.58 25.81
N LEU A 50 -2.79 13.51 25.30
CA LEU A 50 -3.99 13.38 26.14
C LEU A 50 -3.98 12.08 26.94
N VAL A 51 -3.58 10.96 26.34
CA VAL A 51 -3.41 9.68 27.05
C VAL A 51 -2.38 9.81 28.17
N LEU A 52 -1.21 10.40 27.88
CA LEU A 52 -0.16 10.62 28.90
C LEU A 52 -0.63 11.50 30.06
N MET A 53 -1.39 12.55 29.77
CA MET A 53 -1.98 13.41 30.83
C MET A 53 -2.97 12.64 31.69
N MET A 54 -3.79 11.78 31.10
CA MET A 54 -4.73 10.94 31.84
C MET A 54 -4.02 9.89 32.70
N ASP A 55 -2.95 9.27 32.20
CA ASP A 55 -2.11 8.36 32.97
C ASP A 55 -1.48 9.08 34.17
N ALA A 56 -0.98 10.30 33.99
CA ALA A 56 -0.47 11.12 35.09
C ALA A 56 -1.55 11.46 36.14
N CYS A 57 -2.77 11.83 35.69
CA CYS A 57 -3.88 12.07 36.59
C CYS A 57 -4.28 10.82 37.37
N LEU A 58 -4.31 9.65 36.74
CA LEU A 58 -4.62 8.37 37.39
C LEU A 58 -3.56 7.98 38.43
N ALA A 59 -2.28 8.31 38.18
CA ALA A 59 -1.19 8.03 39.10
C ALA A 59 -1.30 8.81 40.42
N ILE A 60 -1.82 10.04 40.37
CA ILE A 60 -1.96 10.92 41.54
C ILE A 60 -3.37 10.91 42.16
N ALA A 61 -4.33 10.28 41.54
CA ALA A 61 -5.73 10.24 41.99
C ALA A 61 -5.82 9.49 43.34
N PRO A 62 -6.48 10.06 44.37
CA PRO A 62 -6.67 9.40 45.66
C PRO A 62 -7.38 8.05 45.52
N ALA A 63 -7.09 7.11 46.43
CA ALA A 63 -7.65 5.76 46.40
C ALA A 63 -9.20 5.73 46.58
N ASP A 64 -9.73 6.72 47.25
CA ASP A 64 -11.19 6.89 47.51
C ASP A 64 -11.95 7.63 46.40
N ALA A 65 -11.23 8.14 45.38
CA ALA A 65 -11.82 8.86 44.25
C ALA A 65 -12.40 7.93 43.17
N GLY A 66 -13.09 6.88 43.54
CA GLY A 66 -13.50 5.79 42.66
C GLY A 66 -14.35 6.18 41.43
N ARG A 67 -15.15 7.26 41.50
CA ARG A 67 -15.85 7.81 40.34
C ARG A 67 -14.91 8.55 39.38
N LEU A 68 -14.03 9.37 39.94
CA LEU A 68 -13.07 10.13 39.14
C LEU A 68 -12.13 9.19 38.40
N ARG A 69 -11.61 8.15 39.06
CA ARG A 69 -10.77 7.15 38.43
C ARG A 69 -11.47 6.48 37.25
N ARG A 70 -12.71 6.07 37.41
CA ARG A 70 -13.49 5.47 36.31
C ARG A 70 -13.64 6.43 35.11
N TYR A 71 -13.99 7.69 35.36
CA TYR A 71 -14.13 8.67 34.29
C TYR A 71 -12.78 8.91 33.56
N LEU A 72 -11.67 8.94 34.27
CA LEU A 72 -10.35 9.07 33.68
C LEU A 72 -9.94 7.83 32.88
N GLU A 73 -10.27 6.63 33.37
CA GLU A 73 -10.05 5.36 32.65
C GLU A 73 -10.87 5.28 31.37
N ASP A 74 -12.15 5.63 31.43
CA ASP A 74 -13.05 5.65 30.26
C ASP A 74 -12.57 6.69 29.21
N ALA A 75 -12.17 7.89 29.67
CA ALA A 75 -11.66 8.92 28.79
C ALA A 75 -10.32 8.53 28.15
N ARG A 76 -9.43 7.87 28.92
CA ARG A 76 -8.17 7.32 28.42
C ARG A 76 -8.41 6.27 27.33
N GLU A 77 -9.33 5.32 27.55
CA GLU A 77 -9.66 4.30 26.54
C GLU A 77 -10.28 4.94 25.28
N THR A 78 -11.12 5.95 25.45
CA THR A 78 -11.66 6.72 24.32
C THR A 78 -10.57 7.42 23.53
N ALA A 79 -9.61 8.04 24.20
CA ALA A 79 -8.48 8.71 23.55
C ALA A 79 -7.55 7.71 22.85
N LYS A 80 -7.28 6.55 23.46
CA LYS A 80 -6.52 5.45 22.83
C LYS A 80 -7.21 4.92 21.58
N GLU A 81 -8.52 4.76 21.62
CA GLU A 81 -9.28 4.33 20.43
C GLU A 81 -9.23 5.39 19.33
N GLY A 82 -9.38 6.67 19.69
CA GLY A 82 -9.19 7.78 18.75
C GLY A 82 -7.81 7.79 18.12
N PHE A 83 -6.75 7.62 18.92
CA PHE A 83 -5.38 7.49 18.46
C PHE A 83 -5.21 6.33 17.47
N ARG A 84 -5.70 5.13 17.83
CA ARG A 84 -5.64 3.97 16.93
C ARG A 84 -6.32 4.26 15.58
N ARG A 85 -7.53 4.86 15.59
CA ARG A 85 -8.27 5.18 14.35
C ARG A 85 -7.54 6.18 13.49
N VAL A 86 -7.04 7.28 14.05
CA VAL A 86 -6.28 8.30 13.31
C VAL A 86 -5.00 7.70 12.74
N HIS A 87 -4.30 6.89 13.54
CA HIS A 87 -3.09 6.21 13.09
C HIS A 87 -3.38 5.25 11.93
N HIS A 88 -4.48 4.47 12.00
CA HIS A 88 -4.92 3.61 10.90
C HIS A 88 -5.25 4.41 9.63
N PHE A 89 -5.99 5.51 9.73
CA PHE A 89 -6.25 6.38 8.57
C PHE A 89 -4.99 6.97 7.95
N SER A 90 -4.05 7.41 8.77
CA SER A 90 -2.76 7.92 8.30
C SER A 90 -2.01 6.85 7.49
N LEU A 91 -1.96 5.62 8.02
CA LEU A 91 -1.30 4.48 7.38
C LEU A 91 -2.01 4.04 6.08
N ASP A 92 -3.34 4.11 6.03
CA ASP A 92 -4.11 3.80 4.82
C ASP A 92 -3.92 4.87 3.74
N LEU A 93 -3.73 6.12 4.14
CA LEU A 93 -3.42 7.21 3.21
C LEU A 93 -2.01 7.05 2.61
N ARG A 94 -0.98 6.95 3.44
CA ARG A 94 0.41 6.61 3.10
C ARG A 94 1.19 6.37 4.39
N PRO A 95 1.78 5.18 4.62
CA PRO A 95 2.55 4.96 5.84
C PRO A 95 3.72 5.94 5.93
N PRO A 96 3.82 6.79 6.98
CA PRO A 96 4.98 7.66 7.18
C PRO A 96 6.29 6.85 7.25
N MET A 97 6.24 5.66 7.83
CA MET A 97 7.39 4.75 7.92
C MET A 97 7.96 4.33 6.56
N LEU A 98 7.21 4.49 5.45
CA LEU A 98 7.75 4.25 4.12
C LEU A 98 8.84 5.28 3.76
N ASP A 99 8.67 6.52 4.20
CA ASP A 99 9.67 7.58 4.01
C ASP A 99 10.85 7.45 4.99
N ASP A 100 10.60 6.97 6.23
CA ASP A 100 11.59 6.90 7.31
C ASP A 100 12.40 5.59 7.31
N LEU A 101 11.74 4.45 7.07
CA LEU A 101 12.30 3.11 7.20
C LEU A 101 12.42 2.37 5.86
N GLY A 102 11.80 2.88 4.80
CA GLY A 102 11.78 2.27 3.48
C GLY A 102 10.76 1.14 3.32
N LEU A 103 10.80 0.50 2.15
CA LEU A 103 9.79 -0.46 1.70
C LEU A 103 9.71 -1.72 2.58
N VAL A 104 10.86 -2.34 2.88
CA VAL A 104 10.89 -3.66 3.53
C VAL A 104 10.26 -3.65 4.92
N PRO A 105 10.68 -2.79 5.86
CA PRO A 105 10.04 -2.72 7.17
C PRO A 105 8.56 -2.36 7.10
N THR A 106 8.19 -1.52 6.13
CA THR A 106 6.79 -1.11 5.92
C THR A 106 5.94 -2.28 5.44
N LEU A 107 6.45 -3.13 4.53
CA LEU A 107 5.75 -4.34 4.07
C LEU A 107 5.59 -5.38 5.18
N VAL A 108 6.63 -5.60 6.00
CA VAL A 108 6.55 -6.51 7.16
C VAL A 108 5.45 -6.04 8.10
N TRP A 109 5.50 -4.79 8.51
CA TRP A 109 4.49 -4.23 9.38
C TRP A 109 3.06 -4.32 8.79
N TYR A 110 2.91 -4.01 7.49
CA TYR A 110 1.60 -4.05 6.83
C TYR A 110 1.04 -5.47 6.71
N ALA A 111 1.89 -6.46 6.44
CA ALA A 111 1.53 -7.87 6.38
C ALA A 111 1.09 -8.40 7.76
N ASP A 112 1.82 -8.06 8.83
CA ASP A 112 1.48 -8.42 10.20
C ASP A 112 0.14 -7.80 10.62
N ARG A 113 -0.06 -6.52 10.32
CA ARG A 113 -1.31 -5.81 10.57
C ARG A 113 -2.49 -6.47 9.84
N PHE A 114 -2.35 -6.71 8.53
CA PHE A 114 -3.37 -7.37 7.73
C PHE A 114 -3.75 -8.73 8.30
N SER A 115 -2.75 -9.54 8.66
CA SER A 115 -2.98 -10.84 9.28
C SER A 115 -3.75 -10.76 10.59
N ALA A 116 -3.47 -9.74 11.41
CA ALA A 116 -4.16 -9.52 12.69
C ALA A 116 -5.61 -9.01 12.52
N GLU A 117 -5.88 -8.18 11.52
CA GLU A 117 -7.19 -7.56 11.27
C GLU A 117 -8.13 -8.48 10.47
N ASP A 118 -7.63 -9.13 9.42
CA ASP A 118 -8.41 -9.99 8.52
C ASP A 118 -8.48 -11.46 8.98
N GLY A 119 -7.50 -11.89 9.77
CA GLY A 119 -7.35 -13.27 10.19
C GLY A 119 -6.69 -14.18 9.16
N THR A 120 -6.31 -13.64 7.99
CA THR A 120 -5.63 -14.38 6.92
C THR A 120 -4.11 -14.20 7.06
N PRO A 121 -3.34 -15.28 7.33
CA PRO A 121 -1.89 -15.19 7.43
C PRO A 121 -1.24 -14.71 6.14
N VAL A 122 -0.27 -13.81 6.26
CA VAL A 122 0.56 -13.31 5.15
C VAL A 122 1.99 -13.77 5.37
N ASP A 123 2.50 -14.62 4.47
CA ASP A 123 3.90 -15.03 4.46
C ASP A 123 4.70 -14.10 3.56
N LEU A 124 5.63 -13.36 4.15
CA LEU A 124 6.49 -12.43 3.42
C LEU A 124 7.88 -13.02 3.24
N ALA A 125 8.27 -13.31 2.00
CA ALA A 125 9.56 -13.85 1.64
C ALA A 125 10.42 -12.81 0.91
N MET A 126 11.56 -12.48 1.50
CA MET A 126 12.60 -11.62 0.91
C MET A 126 13.95 -12.31 1.07
N PRO A 127 14.28 -13.28 0.19
CA PRO A 127 15.43 -14.16 0.37
C PRO A 127 16.78 -13.46 0.23
N GLN A 128 16.81 -12.25 -0.31
CA GLN A 128 18.04 -11.48 -0.53
C GLN A 128 17.83 -10.00 -0.21
N PRO A 129 18.89 -9.27 0.18
CA PRO A 129 18.83 -7.82 0.33
C PRO A 129 18.38 -7.15 -0.98
N LEU A 130 17.45 -6.21 -0.86
CA LEU A 130 17.00 -5.44 -2.01
C LEU A 130 18.06 -4.39 -2.39
N PRO A 131 18.20 -4.09 -3.69
CA PRO A 131 18.95 -2.93 -4.14
C PRO A 131 18.29 -1.65 -3.62
N ALA A 132 19.03 -0.55 -3.59
CA ALA A 132 18.48 0.75 -3.27
C ALA A 132 17.37 1.11 -4.28
N LEU A 133 16.18 1.36 -3.77
CA LEU A 133 15.01 1.77 -4.54
C LEU A 133 14.79 3.27 -4.39
N GLY A 134 14.30 3.92 -5.43
CA GLY A 134 13.84 5.30 -5.32
C GLY A 134 12.48 5.39 -4.63
N ALA A 135 12.18 6.53 -4.02
CA ALA A 135 10.93 6.76 -3.28
C ALA A 135 9.66 6.49 -4.13
N GLU A 136 9.70 6.77 -5.44
CA GLU A 136 8.60 6.45 -6.36
C GLU A 136 8.41 4.94 -6.54
N GLN A 137 9.52 4.18 -6.62
CA GLN A 137 9.50 2.72 -6.72
C GLN A 137 8.95 2.09 -5.45
N GLU A 138 9.42 2.52 -4.30
CA GLU A 138 8.94 2.04 -3.00
C GLU A 138 7.45 2.32 -2.82
N THR A 139 7.02 3.54 -3.12
CA THR A 139 5.61 3.94 -3.03
C THR A 139 4.74 3.08 -3.97
N ALA A 140 5.15 2.91 -5.22
CA ALA A 140 4.36 2.14 -6.18
C ALA A 140 4.27 0.66 -5.81
N LEU A 141 5.37 0.04 -5.36
CA LEU A 141 5.39 -1.35 -4.89
C LEU A 141 4.52 -1.54 -3.65
N PHE A 142 4.63 -0.64 -2.66
CA PHE A 142 3.77 -0.67 -1.49
C PHE A 142 2.28 -0.59 -1.88
N ARG A 143 1.91 0.34 -2.77
CA ARG A 143 0.52 0.49 -3.25
C ARG A 143 0.01 -0.72 -4.03
N ILE A 144 0.87 -1.41 -4.73
CA ILE A 144 0.50 -2.66 -5.41
C ILE A 144 0.18 -3.74 -4.37
N VAL A 145 1.03 -3.92 -3.37
CA VAL A 145 0.79 -4.88 -2.29
C VAL A 145 -0.49 -4.52 -1.52
N GLN A 146 -0.67 -3.26 -1.15
CA GLN A 146 -1.87 -2.78 -0.47
C GLN A 146 -3.14 -3.14 -1.26
N ALA A 147 -3.19 -2.77 -2.55
CA ALA A 147 -4.35 -3.05 -3.40
C ALA A 147 -4.59 -4.56 -3.62
N ALA A 148 -3.54 -5.36 -3.63
CA ALA A 148 -3.67 -6.81 -3.72
C ALA A 148 -4.26 -7.41 -2.43
N LEU A 149 -3.79 -6.99 -1.27
CA LEU A 149 -4.34 -7.42 0.03
C LEU A 149 -5.78 -6.94 0.23
N ASP A 150 -6.13 -5.71 -0.21
CA ASP A 150 -7.51 -5.24 -0.23
C ASP A 150 -8.42 -6.13 -1.10
N ASN A 151 -7.90 -6.63 -2.23
CA ASN A 151 -8.65 -7.57 -3.06
C ASN A 151 -8.83 -8.93 -2.37
N VAL A 152 -7.80 -9.41 -1.67
CA VAL A 152 -7.89 -10.66 -0.89
C VAL A 152 -8.97 -10.54 0.16
N GLN A 153 -8.95 -9.48 0.98
CA GLN A 153 -9.91 -9.23 2.03
C GLN A 153 -11.35 -9.18 1.52
N ARG A 154 -11.57 -8.48 0.41
CA ARG A 154 -12.91 -8.26 -0.12
C ARG A 154 -13.46 -9.43 -0.93
N HIS A 155 -12.60 -10.21 -1.58
CA HIS A 155 -13.04 -11.09 -2.66
C HIS A 155 -12.51 -12.52 -2.57
N ALA A 156 -11.33 -12.75 -2.00
CA ALA A 156 -10.65 -14.03 -2.18
C ALA A 156 -11.14 -15.14 -1.25
N ARG A 157 -11.57 -14.84 -0.02
CA ARG A 157 -11.83 -15.85 1.02
C ARG A 157 -10.62 -16.78 1.17
N ALA A 158 -9.42 -16.23 1.06
CA ALA A 158 -8.17 -16.98 1.12
C ALA A 158 -7.91 -17.47 2.55
N ARG A 159 -7.15 -18.56 2.65
CA ARG A 159 -6.64 -19.08 3.93
C ARG A 159 -5.23 -18.61 4.21
N ARG A 160 -4.51 -18.21 3.15
CA ARG A 160 -3.13 -17.77 3.19
C ARG A 160 -2.82 -16.86 2.01
N VAL A 161 -1.91 -15.91 2.22
CA VAL A 161 -1.33 -15.07 1.17
C VAL A 161 0.19 -15.19 1.23
N GLY A 162 0.84 -15.45 0.11
CA GLY A 162 2.29 -15.38 -0.04
C GLY A 162 2.70 -14.10 -0.76
N ILE A 163 3.64 -13.35 -0.22
CA ILE A 163 4.27 -12.19 -0.87
C ILE A 163 5.75 -12.49 -1.01
N THR A 164 6.26 -12.46 -2.23
CA THR A 164 7.70 -12.62 -2.51
C THR A 164 8.23 -11.36 -3.17
N LEU A 165 9.30 -10.80 -2.62
CA LEU A 165 9.98 -9.64 -3.20
C LEU A 165 11.48 -9.96 -3.29
N GLU A 166 12.01 -10.09 -4.50
CA GLU A 166 13.39 -10.50 -4.71
C GLU A 166 14.04 -9.81 -5.92
N PRO A 167 15.33 -9.47 -5.83
CA PRO A 167 16.06 -9.01 -7.00
C PRO A 167 16.36 -10.17 -7.93
N ARG A 168 16.16 -9.96 -9.23
CA ARG A 168 16.54 -10.87 -10.32
C ARG A 168 17.45 -10.16 -11.31
N PRO A 169 18.16 -10.85 -12.20
CA PRO A 169 19.03 -10.20 -13.18
C PRO A 169 18.28 -9.13 -13.99
N GLY A 170 18.65 -7.86 -13.77
CA GLY A 170 18.10 -6.70 -14.48
C GLY A 170 16.73 -6.20 -14.00
N HIS A 171 16.06 -6.85 -13.06
CA HIS A 171 14.74 -6.43 -12.56
C HIS A 171 14.49 -6.84 -11.11
N LEU A 172 13.53 -6.17 -10.48
CA LEU A 172 12.95 -6.55 -9.21
C LEU A 172 11.66 -7.32 -9.47
N TYR A 173 11.52 -8.48 -8.85
CA TYR A 173 10.38 -9.36 -8.95
C TYR A 173 9.53 -9.24 -7.68
N LEU A 174 8.25 -8.93 -7.83
CA LEU A 174 7.23 -8.97 -6.78
C LEU A 174 6.15 -9.95 -7.19
N ALA A 175 5.86 -10.94 -6.35
CA ALA A 175 4.74 -11.85 -6.53
C ALA A 175 3.83 -11.81 -5.30
N ILE A 176 2.51 -11.76 -5.52
CA ILE A 176 1.49 -11.84 -4.48
C ILE A 176 0.55 -12.96 -4.91
N VAL A 177 0.42 -13.99 -4.07
CA VAL A 177 -0.33 -15.21 -4.38
C VAL A 177 -1.27 -15.52 -3.22
N ASP A 178 -2.56 -15.65 -3.50
CA ASP A 178 -3.55 -16.15 -2.55
C ASP A 178 -4.09 -17.52 -2.98
N ASP A 179 -4.53 -18.30 -2.00
CA ASP A 179 -5.19 -19.59 -2.18
C ASP A 179 -6.72 -19.50 -2.14
N GLY A 180 -7.26 -18.35 -2.51
CA GLY A 180 -8.68 -18.05 -2.41
C GLY A 180 -9.55 -18.67 -3.51
N VAL A 181 -10.77 -18.14 -3.63
CA VAL A 181 -11.75 -18.66 -4.60
C VAL A 181 -11.40 -18.37 -6.06
N GLY A 182 -10.46 -17.46 -6.32
CA GLY A 182 -10.11 -17.03 -7.67
C GLY A 182 -11.29 -16.44 -8.46
N PHE A 183 -11.07 -16.17 -9.73
CA PHE A 183 -12.09 -15.62 -10.64
C PHE A 183 -11.75 -15.92 -12.11
N ASP A 184 -12.76 -15.79 -12.96
CA ASP A 184 -12.60 -15.91 -14.41
C ASP A 184 -11.99 -14.62 -14.98
N LEU A 185 -10.73 -14.71 -15.43
CA LEU A 185 -9.92 -13.56 -15.85
C LEU A 185 -10.45 -12.82 -17.09
N PRO A 186 -10.88 -13.49 -18.19
CA PRO A 186 -11.30 -12.80 -19.41
C PRO A 186 -12.47 -11.82 -19.25
N PRO A 187 -13.55 -12.10 -18.48
CA PRO A 187 -14.58 -11.12 -18.16
C PRO A 187 -14.05 -9.92 -17.37
N VAL A 188 -13.20 -10.17 -16.37
CA VAL A 188 -12.61 -9.13 -15.54
C VAL A 188 -11.70 -8.22 -16.35
N GLU A 189 -10.89 -8.76 -17.25
CA GLU A 189 -10.02 -7.94 -18.12
C GLU A 189 -10.81 -7.01 -19.04
N ARG A 190 -11.94 -7.47 -19.57
CA ARG A 190 -12.85 -6.60 -20.36
C ARG A 190 -13.43 -5.47 -19.51
N GLN A 191 -13.77 -5.75 -18.25
CA GLN A 191 -14.30 -4.77 -17.30
C GLN A 191 -13.22 -3.80 -16.81
N VAL A 192 -11.99 -4.26 -16.62
CA VAL A 192 -10.83 -3.40 -16.36
C VAL A 192 -10.60 -2.41 -17.49
N ALA A 193 -10.68 -2.87 -18.74
CA ALA A 193 -10.58 -2.02 -19.92
C ALA A 193 -11.73 -1.00 -20.01
N ALA A 194 -12.90 -1.31 -19.46
CA ALA A 194 -14.07 -0.43 -19.36
C ALA A 194 -14.05 0.45 -18.07
N GLY A 195 -13.02 0.37 -17.23
CA GLY A 195 -12.89 1.19 -16.01
C GLY A 195 -13.70 0.69 -14.80
N VAL A 196 -14.25 -0.52 -14.84
CA VAL A 196 -15.13 -1.05 -13.77
C VAL A 196 -14.33 -1.63 -12.59
N HIS A 197 -13.16 -2.25 -12.83
CA HIS A 197 -12.28 -2.80 -11.80
C HIS A 197 -11.07 -1.89 -11.56
N LEU A 198 -11.26 -0.85 -10.75
CA LEU A 198 -10.24 0.18 -10.48
C LEU A 198 -8.97 -0.37 -9.82
N GLY A 199 -9.08 -1.40 -8.95
CA GLY A 199 -7.94 -1.97 -8.23
C GLY A 199 -6.87 -2.57 -9.14
N LEU A 200 -7.27 -3.49 -10.05
CA LEU A 200 -6.35 -4.12 -11.01
C LEU A 200 -5.80 -3.10 -12.02
N ALA A 201 -6.65 -2.18 -12.49
CA ALA A 201 -6.23 -1.10 -13.38
C ALA A 201 -5.18 -0.20 -12.73
N ALA A 202 -5.39 0.17 -11.47
CA ALA A 202 -4.46 1.00 -10.71
C ALA A 202 -3.11 0.31 -10.45
N MET A 203 -3.12 -1.01 -10.15
CA MET A 203 -1.88 -1.78 -10.01
C MET A 203 -1.11 -1.86 -11.33
N ARG A 204 -1.77 -2.19 -12.45
CA ARG A 204 -1.14 -2.19 -13.80
C ARG A 204 -0.56 -0.84 -14.16
N TYR A 205 -1.28 0.23 -13.86
CA TYR A 205 -0.82 1.58 -14.10
C TYR A 205 0.45 1.90 -13.29
N ARG A 206 0.49 1.55 -11.99
CA ARG A 206 1.68 1.75 -11.15
C ARG A 206 2.89 0.96 -11.63
N ALA A 207 2.69 -0.29 -12.06
CA ALA A 207 3.76 -1.08 -12.67
C ALA A 207 4.29 -0.41 -13.95
N ALA A 208 3.40 0.10 -14.80
CA ALA A 208 3.77 0.78 -16.04
C ALA A 208 4.51 2.11 -15.80
N LEU A 209 4.17 2.87 -14.75
CA LEU A 209 4.91 4.09 -14.35
C LEU A 209 6.39 3.77 -14.06
N LEU A 210 6.67 2.61 -13.50
CA LEU A 210 8.01 2.12 -13.22
C LEU A 210 8.67 1.43 -14.43
N ARG A 211 8.08 1.54 -15.63
CA ARG A 211 8.49 0.83 -16.85
C ARG A 211 8.48 -0.69 -16.66
N GLY A 212 7.73 -1.17 -15.71
CA GLY A 212 7.57 -2.58 -15.40
C GLY A 212 6.38 -3.22 -16.10
N THR A 213 6.23 -4.50 -15.88
CA THR A 213 5.11 -5.31 -16.36
C THR A 213 4.33 -5.89 -15.18
N MET A 214 3.04 -6.13 -15.38
CA MET A 214 2.20 -6.83 -14.42
C MET A 214 1.41 -7.93 -15.13
N ARG A 215 1.49 -9.13 -14.58
CA ARG A 215 0.70 -10.29 -15.01
C ARG A 215 -0.21 -10.73 -13.87
N VAL A 216 -1.44 -11.04 -14.21
CA VAL A 216 -2.42 -11.63 -13.28
C VAL A 216 -2.81 -13.01 -13.84
N THR A 217 -2.84 -13.99 -12.97
CA THR A 217 -3.33 -15.33 -13.26
C THR A 217 -4.35 -15.69 -12.19
N SER A 218 -5.54 -16.11 -12.60
CA SER A 218 -6.60 -16.57 -11.70
C SER A 218 -7.55 -17.49 -12.43
N ALA A 219 -8.08 -18.50 -11.73
CA ALA A 219 -9.17 -19.32 -12.17
C ALA A 219 -10.08 -19.66 -10.98
N PRO A 220 -11.38 -19.93 -11.21
CA PRO A 220 -12.29 -20.32 -10.14
C PRO A 220 -11.78 -21.55 -9.36
N GLY A 221 -11.61 -21.38 -8.06
CA GLY A 221 -11.07 -22.42 -7.15
C GLY A 221 -9.55 -22.52 -7.07
N GLU A 222 -8.78 -21.73 -7.85
CA GLU A 222 -7.31 -21.81 -7.92
C GLU A 222 -6.60 -20.60 -7.29
N GLY A 223 -7.35 -19.68 -6.66
CA GLY A 223 -6.80 -18.46 -6.10
C GLY A 223 -6.37 -17.45 -7.16
N THR A 224 -5.52 -16.49 -6.75
CA THR A 224 -5.01 -15.45 -7.64
C THR A 224 -3.51 -15.27 -7.46
N SER A 225 -2.82 -15.10 -8.58
CA SER A 225 -1.40 -14.73 -8.62
C SER A 225 -1.22 -13.41 -9.36
N ILE A 226 -0.60 -12.44 -8.69
CA ILE A 226 -0.19 -11.15 -9.26
C ILE A 226 1.33 -11.12 -9.27
N VAL A 227 1.92 -10.99 -10.45
CA VAL A 227 3.36 -10.88 -10.64
C VAL A 227 3.69 -9.53 -11.27
N VAL A 228 4.61 -8.81 -10.66
CA VAL A 228 5.12 -7.53 -11.14
C VAL A 228 6.63 -7.61 -11.29
N GLU A 229 7.12 -7.18 -12.43
CA GLU A 229 8.55 -7.08 -12.73
C GLU A 229 8.87 -5.63 -13.09
N ILE A 230 9.78 -5.00 -12.34
CA ILE A 230 10.24 -3.63 -12.62
C ILE A 230 11.73 -3.62 -12.92
N PRO A 231 12.18 -2.90 -13.95
CA PRO A 231 13.61 -2.84 -14.27
C PRO A 231 14.38 -2.16 -13.13
N LEU A 232 15.51 -2.77 -12.77
CA LEU A 232 16.50 -2.16 -11.88
C LEU A 232 17.43 -1.31 -12.74
N ASN A 233 17.37 0.01 -12.57
CA ASN A 233 18.35 0.90 -13.20
C ASN A 233 19.69 0.73 -12.46
N LEU A 234 20.59 -0.06 -13.02
CA LEU A 234 21.95 -0.27 -12.48
C LEU A 234 22.82 1.00 -12.50
N ASP A 235 22.35 2.09 -13.10
CA ASP A 235 23.11 3.34 -13.22
C ASP A 235 23.17 4.21 -11.97
N GLN A 236 22.37 3.93 -10.92
CA GLN A 236 22.42 4.70 -9.66
C GLN A 236 23.43 4.17 -8.63
N THR A 237 24.10 3.06 -8.91
CA THR A 237 25.05 2.44 -7.96
C THR A 237 26.49 2.97 -8.08
N ARG A 238 26.74 4.00 -8.90
CA ARG A 238 28.11 4.53 -9.15
C ARG A 238 28.43 5.90 -8.56
N ILE A 239 27.67 6.37 -7.57
CA ILE A 239 28.04 7.61 -6.87
C ILE A 239 28.09 7.33 -5.36
N SER A 240 29.09 6.60 -4.92
CA SER A 240 29.64 6.64 -3.58
C SER A 240 30.96 5.87 -3.59
N GLY A 241 31.95 6.44 -4.28
CA GLY A 241 33.36 6.08 -4.10
C GLY A 241 33.94 6.94 -2.99
N PRO A 242 34.77 6.40 -2.09
CA PRO A 242 35.35 7.17 -1.00
C PRO A 242 36.45 8.10 -1.52
N THR A 243 36.41 9.33 -1.07
CA THR A 243 37.57 10.22 -0.98
C THR A 243 37.93 10.37 0.46
#